data_35fae3d21c6e2338dabad6ea0aea3135
#
_entry.id   35fae3d21c6e2338dabad6ea0aea3135
#
_cell.length_a   1.000
_cell.length_b   1.000
_cell.length_c   1.000
_cell.angle_alpha   90.00
_cell.angle_beta   90.00
_cell.angle_gamma   90.00
#
_symmetry.space_group_name_H-M   'P 1'
#
loop_
_entity.id
_entity.type
_entity.pdbx_description
1 polymer ?
#
loop_
_entity_poly.entity_id
_entity_poly.type
_entity_poly.pdbx_seq_one_letter_code
_entity_poly.pdbx_strand_id
1 'polypeptide(L)'
;FEHRKVEKMEHTGKEKILSVTGGEKFVAPAIIIATGASWRRLNVPGETDYIGKGVAFCPHCDGPFYKGKHVAVIGGGNSGIEAAIDLAGICSKVTVFEFLEELKADQVLQEKAKSLPNVEILVNSQTTEVVGDKEKVTGIRTKDRTTGNERLFPLDGIFVQIGLAANS
;
A
#
# COMPACT_ATOMS: atom_id res chain seq x y z
N PHE A 1 -11.24 -4.34 -30.11
CA PHE A 1 -10.97 -4.76 -28.71
C PHE A 1 -11.56 -6.15 -28.49
N GLU A 2 -10.73 -7.07 -27.96
CA GLU A 2 -11.16 -8.40 -27.57
C GLU A 2 -11.13 -8.51 -26.04
N HIS A 3 -12.29 -8.77 -25.44
CA HIS A 3 -12.43 -8.96 -23.99
C HIS A 3 -12.15 -10.42 -23.62
N ARG A 4 -10.88 -10.82 -23.71
CA ARG A 4 -10.45 -12.19 -23.44
C ARG A 4 -9.27 -12.21 -22.48
N LYS A 5 -9.23 -13.25 -21.66
CA LYS A 5 -8.11 -13.47 -20.76
C LYS A 5 -7.00 -14.20 -21.53
N VAL A 6 -5.78 -13.67 -21.44
CA VAL A 6 -4.59 -14.38 -21.91
C VAL A 6 -4.27 -15.51 -20.93
N GLU A 7 -4.13 -16.73 -21.44
CA GLU A 7 -3.82 -17.93 -20.65
C GLU A 7 -2.37 -18.34 -20.77
N LYS A 8 -1.79 -18.12 -21.97
CA LYS A 8 -0.41 -18.51 -22.25
C LYS A 8 0.22 -17.58 -23.27
N MET A 9 1.50 -17.30 -23.10
CA MET A 9 2.34 -16.65 -24.07
C MET A 9 3.49 -17.57 -24.46
N GLU A 10 3.72 -17.76 -25.75
CA GLU A 10 4.80 -18.55 -26.32
C GLU A 10 5.63 -17.68 -27.27
N HIS A 11 6.90 -18.00 -27.39
CA HIS A 11 7.83 -17.34 -28.31
C HIS A 11 8.44 -18.37 -29.27
N THR A 12 8.22 -18.18 -30.55
CA THR A 12 8.77 -19.04 -31.59
C THR A 12 9.55 -18.18 -32.61
N GLY A 13 10.88 -18.19 -32.51
CA GLY A 13 11.71 -17.40 -33.41
C GLY A 13 11.40 -15.91 -33.36
N LYS A 14 10.83 -15.36 -34.45
CA LYS A 14 10.46 -13.92 -34.53
C LYS A 14 9.03 -13.62 -34.09
N GLU A 15 8.22 -14.64 -33.82
CA GLU A 15 6.80 -14.47 -33.52
C GLU A 15 6.50 -14.72 -32.04
N LYS A 16 5.49 -14.02 -31.55
CA LYS A 16 4.89 -14.18 -30.23
C LYS A 16 3.47 -14.72 -30.43
N ILE A 17 3.11 -15.76 -29.71
CA ILE A 17 1.79 -16.38 -29.77
C ILE A 17 1.10 -16.19 -28.43
N LEU A 18 -0.08 -15.58 -28.43
CA LEU A 18 -0.97 -15.48 -27.28
C LEU A 18 -2.10 -16.49 -27.43
N SER A 19 -2.24 -17.40 -26.48
CA SER A 19 -3.43 -18.23 -26.32
C SER A 19 -4.38 -17.56 -25.33
N VAL A 20 -5.65 -17.45 -25.71
CA VAL A 20 -6.66 -16.79 -24.91
C VAL A 20 -7.83 -17.72 -24.57
N THR A 21 -8.63 -17.34 -23.59
CA THR A 21 -9.86 -18.07 -23.26
C THR A 21 -10.75 -18.27 -24.47
N GLY A 22 -11.24 -19.50 -24.67
CA GLY A 22 -11.99 -19.91 -25.87
C GLY A 22 -11.15 -20.60 -26.92
N GLY A 23 -9.81 -20.78 -26.67
CA GLY A 23 -8.94 -21.60 -27.52
C GLY A 23 -8.37 -20.89 -28.74
N GLU A 24 -8.69 -19.60 -28.94
CA GLU A 24 -8.11 -18.81 -30.03
C GLU A 24 -6.66 -18.42 -29.75
N LYS A 25 -5.93 -18.14 -30.81
CA LYS A 25 -4.52 -17.73 -30.78
C LYS A 25 -4.32 -16.47 -31.61
N PHE A 26 -3.57 -15.53 -31.04
CA PHE A 26 -3.10 -14.34 -31.73
C PHE A 26 -1.60 -14.44 -31.94
N VAL A 27 -1.15 -14.10 -33.13
CA VAL A 27 0.27 -14.14 -33.52
C VAL A 27 0.71 -12.73 -33.89
N ALA A 28 1.82 -12.27 -33.33
CA ALA A 28 2.37 -10.95 -33.62
C ALA A 28 3.89 -10.95 -33.47
N PRO A 29 4.61 -10.07 -34.19
CA PRO A 29 6.06 -9.92 -34.03
C PRO A 29 6.44 -9.27 -32.68
N ALA A 30 5.54 -8.48 -32.10
CA ALA A 30 5.74 -7.81 -30.82
C ALA A 30 4.46 -7.81 -29.97
N ILE A 31 4.62 -7.80 -28.66
CA ILE A 31 3.51 -7.72 -27.69
C ILE A 31 3.84 -6.61 -26.69
N ILE A 32 2.86 -5.79 -26.39
CA ILE A 32 2.90 -4.81 -25.29
C ILE A 32 2.09 -5.39 -24.13
N ILE A 33 2.75 -5.64 -22.99
CA ILE A 33 2.12 -6.12 -21.77
C ILE A 33 1.75 -4.90 -20.93
N ALA A 34 0.46 -4.63 -20.80
CA ALA A 34 -0.09 -3.49 -20.06
C ALA A 34 -1.19 -3.94 -19.08
N THR A 35 -0.88 -4.98 -18.31
CA THR A 35 -1.82 -5.66 -17.39
C THR A 35 -2.06 -4.90 -16.09
N GLY A 36 -1.27 -3.87 -15.81
CA GLY A 36 -1.35 -3.07 -14.60
C GLY A 36 -0.83 -3.79 -13.35
N ALA A 37 -1.20 -3.26 -12.22
CA ALA A 37 -0.83 -3.80 -10.91
C ALA A 37 -1.96 -3.58 -9.90
N SER A 38 -1.96 -4.38 -8.85
CA SER A 38 -2.88 -4.27 -7.73
C SER A 38 -2.11 -3.90 -6.46
N TRP A 39 -2.72 -3.11 -5.60
CA TRP A 39 -2.16 -2.80 -4.29
C TRP A 39 -2.04 -4.07 -3.45
N ARG A 40 -0.89 -4.24 -2.82
CA ARG A 40 -0.74 -5.29 -1.82
C ARG A 40 -1.57 -4.97 -0.60
N ARG A 41 -2.17 -6.02 -0.01
CA ARG A 41 -3.00 -5.95 1.18
C ARG A 41 -2.21 -6.37 2.40
N LEU A 42 -2.60 -5.85 3.57
CA LEU A 42 -2.08 -6.30 4.86
C LEU A 42 -2.58 -7.70 5.18
N ASN A 43 -3.78 -8.06 4.71
CA ASN A 43 -4.48 -9.31 5.00
C ASN A 43 -4.67 -9.54 6.51
N VAL A 44 -5.03 -8.48 7.20
CA VAL A 44 -5.35 -8.51 8.65
C VAL A 44 -6.84 -8.28 8.87
N PRO A 45 -7.40 -8.74 10.02
CA PRO A 45 -8.78 -8.45 10.39
C PRO A 45 -9.11 -6.96 10.27
N GLY A 46 -10.30 -6.64 9.79
CA GLY A 46 -10.81 -5.28 9.62
C GLY A 46 -10.32 -4.56 8.36
N GLU A 47 -9.19 -4.94 7.74
CA GLU A 47 -8.70 -4.24 6.55
C GLU A 47 -9.79 -4.13 5.46
N THR A 48 -10.37 -5.26 5.08
CA THR A 48 -11.35 -5.31 3.98
C THR A 48 -12.65 -4.56 4.33
N ASP A 49 -13.07 -4.60 5.58
CA ASP A 49 -14.33 -3.99 6.05
C ASP A 49 -14.27 -2.46 6.01
N TYR A 50 -13.05 -1.90 6.15
CA TYR A 50 -12.84 -0.46 6.21
C TYR A 50 -12.19 0.15 4.98
N ILE A 51 -12.03 -0.59 3.87
CA ILE A 51 -11.62 0.00 2.60
C ILE A 51 -12.66 1.03 2.14
N GLY A 52 -12.20 2.26 1.86
CA GLY A 52 -13.06 3.40 1.56
C GLY A 52 -13.78 4.00 2.77
N LYS A 53 -13.56 3.42 3.97
CA LYS A 53 -14.11 3.90 5.25
C LYS A 53 -12.98 4.19 6.28
N GLY A 54 -11.82 4.54 5.78
CA GLY A 54 -10.65 4.83 6.61
C GLY A 54 -9.39 4.07 6.19
N VAL A 55 -9.50 2.96 5.46
CA VAL A 55 -8.36 2.31 4.79
C VAL A 55 -8.30 2.79 3.35
N ALA A 56 -7.15 3.32 2.95
CA ALA A 56 -6.88 3.90 1.63
C ALA A 56 -5.52 3.42 1.09
N PHE A 57 -5.34 3.53 -0.23
CA PHE A 57 -4.11 3.14 -0.93
C PHE A 57 -3.47 4.29 -1.72
N CYS A 58 -4.19 5.39 -1.93
CA CYS A 58 -3.74 6.54 -2.71
C CYS A 58 -3.67 7.78 -1.81
N PRO A 59 -2.48 8.20 -1.33
CA PRO A 59 -2.35 9.39 -0.48
C PRO A 59 -2.84 10.67 -1.15
N HIS A 60 -2.55 10.84 -2.44
CA HIS A 60 -2.98 12.03 -3.19
C HIS A 60 -4.49 12.07 -3.44
N CYS A 61 -5.13 10.88 -3.62
CA CYS A 61 -6.57 10.79 -3.87
C CYS A 61 -7.39 11.03 -2.59
N ASP A 62 -6.98 10.36 -1.51
CA ASP A 62 -7.77 10.27 -0.28
C ASP A 62 -7.26 11.21 0.82
N GLY A 63 -5.97 11.62 0.75
CA GLY A 63 -5.34 12.49 1.76
C GLY A 63 -6.13 13.74 2.13
N PRO A 64 -6.72 14.49 1.18
CA PRO A 64 -7.51 15.68 1.49
C PRO A 64 -8.66 15.47 2.47
N PHE A 65 -9.25 14.25 2.54
CA PHE A 65 -10.32 13.91 3.49
C PHE A 65 -9.83 13.78 4.94
N TYR A 66 -8.51 13.73 5.13
CA TYR A 66 -7.87 13.59 6.44
C TYR A 66 -7.19 14.88 6.94
N LYS A 67 -7.55 16.01 6.37
CA LYS A 67 -7.04 17.32 6.81
C LYS A 67 -7.25 17.51 8.32
N GLY A 68 -6.16 17.81 9.03
CA GLY A 68 -6.17 18.04 10.46
C GLY A 68 -6.38 16.79 11.34
N LYS A 69 -6.41 15.59 10.75
CA LYS A 69 -6.61 14.31 11.45
C LYS A 69 -5.28 13.60 11.71
N HIS A 70 -5.33 12.57 12.55
CA HIS A 70 -4.22 11.64 12.75
C HIS A 70 -4.36 10.44 11.80
N VAL A 71 -3.33 10.16 11.02
CA VAL A 71 -3.33 9.03 10.08
C VAL A 71 -2.10 8.14 10.28
N ALA A 72 -2.26 6.87 9.89
CA ALA A 72 -1.17 5.92 9.77
C ALA A 72 -0.74 5.76 8.30
N VAL A 73 0.55 5.53 8.10
CA VAL A 73 1.11 5.00 6.85
C VAL A 73 1.76 3.66 7.17
N ILE A 74 1.38 2.62 6.44
CA ILE A 74 1.94 1.28 6.63
C ILE A 74 2.93 1.00 5.51
N GLY A 75 4.20 0.87 5.88
CA GLY A 75 5.33 0.63 4.98
C GLY A 75 6.37 1.75 5.00
N GLY A 76 7.63 1.38 5.13
CA GLY A 76 8.80 2.28 5.24
C GLY A 76 9.72 2.26 4.01
N GLY A 77 9.20 1.85 2.85
CA GLY A 77 9.87 2.03 1.55
C GLY A 77 9.64 3.44 0.99
N ASN A 78 10.18 3.74 -0.21
CA ASN A 78 10.05 5.04 -0.85
C ASN A 78 8.60 5.53 -0.88
N SER A 79 7.67 4.72 -1.40
CA SER A 79 6.25 5.10 -1.49
C SER A 79 5.61 5.43 -0.14
N GLY A 80 5.97 4.68 0.92
CA GLY A 80 5.45 4.94 2.27
C GLY A 80 5.99 6.22 2.88
N ILE A 81 7.28 6.48 2.71
CA ILE A 81 7.90 7.69 3.25
C ILE A 81 7.49 8.93 2.47
N GLU A 82 7.38 8.86 1.13
CA GLU A 82 6.79 9.93 0.30
C GLU A 82 5.35 10.24 0.72
N ALA A 83 4.53 9.20 0.89
CA ALA A 83 3.16 9.35 1.39
C ALA A 83 3.11 10.03 2.76
N ALA A 84 4.02 9.68 3.67
CA ALA A 84 4.07 10.28 5.00
C ALA A 84 4.47 11.78 4.94
N ILE A 85 5.40 12.15 4.05
CA ILE A 85 5.81 13.54 3.84
C ILE A 85 4.63 14.36 3.28
N ASP A 86 3.93 13.84 2.26
CA ASP A 86 2.79 14.53 1.65
C ASP A 86 1.64 14.71 2.64
N LEU A 87 1.29 13.64 3.36
CA LEU A 87 0.23 13.67 4.37
C LEU A 87 0.57 14.59 5.54
N ALA A 88 1.85 14.73 5.91
CA ALA A 88 2.29 15.63 6.96
C ALA A 88 1.97 17.11 6.64
N GLY A 89 1.87 17.46 5.35
CA GLY A 89 1.47 18.81 4.92
C GLY A 89 0.00 19.16 5.18
N ILE A 90 -0.85 18.16 5.44
CA ILE A 90 -2.31 18.35 5.58
C ILE A 90 -2.88 17.74 6.86
N CYS A 91 -2.28 16.68 7.39
CA CYS A 91 -2.71 15.99 8.60
C CYS A 91 -2.09 16.62 9.87
N SER A 92 -2.75 16.49 11.00
CA SER A 92 -2.21 16.95 12.28
C SER A 92 -1.07 16.06 12.79
N LYS A 93 -1.14 14.75 12.47
CA LYS A 93 -0.13 13.77 12.82
C LYS A 93 -0.10 12.65 11.80
N VAL A 94 1.08 12.16 11.46
CA VAL A 94 1.30 10.97 10.62
C VAL A 94 2.19 10.00 11.41
N THR A 95 1.74 8.75 11.60
CA THR A 95 2.55 7.70 12.20
C THR A 95 2.86 6.65 11.14
N VAL A 96 4.13 6.46 10.83
CA VAL A 96 4.62 5.42 9.92
C VAL A 96 4.88 4.15 10.72
N PHE A 97 4.31 3.04 10.28
CA PHE A 97 4.57 1.71 10.84
C PHE A 97 5.35 0.88 9.82
N GLU A 98 6.57 0.51 10.18
CA GLU A 98 7.41 -0.35 9.36
C GLU A 98 7.65 -1.70 10.06
N PHE A 99 7.42 -2.77 9.30
CA PHE A 99 7.59 -4.13 9.79
C PHE A 99 9.05 -4.49 10.08
N LEU A 100 9.99 -3.99 9.27
CA LEU A 100 11.41 -4.24 9.43
C LEU A 100 12.01 -3.38 10.55
N GLU A 101 13.25 -3.70 10.93
CA GLU A 101 14.01 -2.95 11.95
C GLU A 101 14.55 -1.60 11.44
N GLU A 102 14.51 -1.40 10.12
CA GLU A 102 14.96 -0.18 9.44
C GLU A 102 14.07 0.17 8.26
N LEU A 103 14.03 1.45 7.92
CA LEU A 103 13.37 1.92 6.71
C LEU A 103 14.16 1.49 5.46
N LYS A 104 13.45 1.17 4.39
CA LYS A 104 14.05 0.83 3.09
C LYS A 104 13.96 1.97 2.06
N ALA A 105 13.42 3.11 2.46
CA ALA A 105 13.40 4.31 1.65
C ALA A 105 14.80 4.90 1.47
N ASP A 106 14.97 5.70 0.42
CA ASP A 106 16.19 6.46 0.17
C ASP A 106 16.49 7.41 1.33
N GLN A 107 17.78 7.61 1.63
CA GLN A 107 18.20 8.37 2.80
C GLN A 107 17.65 9.81 2.81
N VAL A 108 17.58 10.46 1.64
CA VAL A 108 17.03 11.81 1.50
C VAL A 108 15.56 11.89 1.95
N LEU A 109 14.77 10.88 1.60
CA LEU A 109 13.38 10.79 2.03
C LEU A 109 13.27 10.55 3.53
N GLN A 110 14.11 9.66 4.07
CA GLN A 110 14.14 9.39 5.50
C GLN A 110 14.49 10.64 6.32
N GLU A 111 15.52 11.38 5.90
CA GLU A 111 15.94 12.62 6.55
C GLU A 111 14.83 13.67 6.49
N LYS A 112 14.18 13.82 5.34
CA LYS A 112 13.03 14.72 5.19
C LYS A 112 11.89 14.34 6.12
N ALA A 113 11.47 13.08 6.15
CA ALA A 113 10.38 12.61 7.03
C ALA A 113 10.72 12.83 8.51
N LYS A 114 11.94 12.49 8.94
CA LYS A 114 12.41 12.69 10.32
C LYS A 114 12.52 14.17 10.72
N SER A 115 12.65 15.09 9.78
CA SER A 115 12.69 16.54 10.05
C SER A 115 11.30 17.14 10.31
N LEU A 116 10.24 16.43 10.00
CA LEU A 116 8.86 16.92 10.15
C LEU A 116 8.35 16.67 11.58
N PRO A 117 7.91 17.70 12.33
CA PRO A 117 7.57 17.57 13.74
C PRO A 117 6.30 16.74 14.01
N ASN A 118 5.45 16.58 12.99
CA ASN A 118 4.22 15.82 13.06
C ASN A 118 4.31 14.40 12.43
N VAL A 119 5.51 13.96 12.08
CA VAL A 119 5.78 12.59 11.60
C VAL A 119 6.46 11.78 12.69
N GLU A 120 5.86 10.65 13.04
CA GLU A 120 6.43 9.65 13.95
C GLU A 120 6.71 8.37 13.17
N ILE A 121 7.87 7.77 13.34
CA ILE A 121 8.29 6.54 12.63
C ILE A 121 8.52 5.43 13.66
N LEU A 122 7.78 4.34 13.51
CA LEU A 122 7.84 3.16 14.37
C LEU A 122 8.27 1.95 13.52
N VAL A 123 9.50 1.52 13.69
CA VAL A 123 10.06 0.30 13.08
C VAL A 123 9.76 -0.93 13.94
N ASN A 124 10.08 -2.12 13.45
CA ASN A 124 9.74 -3.40 14.12
C ASN A 124 8.25 -3.52 14.48
N SER A 125 7.37 -2.84 13.74
CA SER A 125 5.96 -2.69 14.08
C SER A 125 5.08 -3.48 13.10
N GLN A 126 4.64 -4.64 13.51
CA GLN A 126 3.71 -5.47 12.72
C GLN A 126 2.27 -5.01 12.95
N THR A 127 1.59 -4.59 11.89
CA THR A 127 0.14 -4.39 11.93
C THR A 127 -0.56 -5.73 12.09
N THR A 128 -1.45 -5.84 13.08
CA THR A 128 -2.19 -7.08 13.38
C THR A 128 -3.69 -6.95 13.17
N GLU A 129 -4.24 -5.74 13.25
CA GLU A 129 -5.68 -5.50 13.09
C GLU A 129 -5.96 -4.04 12.71
N VAL A 130 -6.95 -3.82 11.86
CA VAL A 130 -7.59 -2.52 11.63
C VAL A 130 -8.84 -2.44 12.50
N VAL A 131 -8.89 -1.48 13.40
CA VAL A 131 -9.99 -1.31 14.35
C VAL A 131 -10.93 -0.21 13.89
N GLY A 132 -12.24 -0.42 14.01
CA GLY A 132 -13.24 0.58 13.68
C GLY A 132 -14.56 0.37 14.41
N ASP A 133 -15.49 1.30 14.22
CA ASP A 133 -16.81 1.36 14.86
C ASP A 133 -17.97 0.84 13.99
N LYS A 134 -17.66 0.11 12.92
CA LYS A 134 -18.53 -0.37 11.83
C LYS A 134 -18.77 0.68 10.73
N GLU A 135 -18.67 1.96 11.02
CA GLU A 135 -18.82 3.03 10.04
C GLU A 135 -17.48 3.47 9.45
N LYS A 136 -16.44 3.56 10.28
CA LYS A 136 -15.10 4.02 9.89
C LYS A 136 -14.00 3.42 10.76
N VAL A 137 -12.76 3.60 10.31
CA VAL A 137 -11.56 3.32 11.10
C VAL A 137 -11.53 4.25 12.34
N THR A 138 -11.17 3.66 13.48
CA THR A 138 -10.94 4.38 14.75
C THR A 138 -9.54 4.10 15.31
N GLY A 139 -8.81 3.16 14.74
CA GLY A 139 -7.47 2.83 15.19
C GLY A 139 -6.82 1.68 14.44
N ILE A 140 -5.61 1.39 14.84
CA ILE A 140 -4.80 0.27 14.37
C ILE A 140 -4.16 -0.44 15.54
N ARG A 141 -4.17 -1.77 15.53
CA ARG A 141 -3.42 -2.60 16.48
C ARG A 141 -2.12 -3.04 15.85
N THR A 142 -1.04 -2.88 16.58
CA THR A 142 0.27 -3.31 16.15
C THR A 142 0.94 -4.15 17.24
N LYS A 143 1.87 -5.00 16.81
CA LYS A 143 2.74 -5.79 17.69
C LYS A 143 4.19 -5.39 17.45
N ASP A 144 4.87 -5.01 18.50
CA ASP A 144 6.32 -4.82 18.48
C ASP A 144 7.00 -6.19 18.29
N ARG A 145 7.74 -6.32 17.21
CA ARG A 145 8.39 -7.59 16.83
C ARG A 145 9.58 -7.95 17.69
N THR A 146 10.15 -6.97 18.40
CA THR A 146 11.29 -7.17 19.30
C THR A 146 10.82 -7.65 20.67
N THR A 147 9.79 -7.01 21.23
CA THR A 147 9.30 -7.27 22.58
C THR A 147 8.07 -8.18 22.62
N GLY A 148 7.36 -8.31 21.50
CA GLY A 148 6.09 -9.03 21.42
C GLY A 148 4.89 -8.25 21.98
N ASN A 149 5.08 -7.04 22.47
CA ASN A 149 4.03 -6.23 23.06
C ASN A 149 3.04 -5.74 22.01
N GLU A 150 1.76 -5.83 22.30
CA GLU A 150 0.71 -5.27 21.46
C GLU A 150 0.30 -3.88 21.94
N ARG A 151 -0.01 -3.01 20.98
CA ARG A 151 -0.47 -1.64 21.26
C ARG A 151 -1.57 -1.24 20.28
N LEU A 152 -2.58 -0.57 20.78
CA LEU A 152 -3.61 0.11 20.01
C LEU A 152 -3.26 1.60 19.85
N PHE A 153 -3.27 2.07 18.59
CA PHE A 153 -3.08 3.46 18.24
C PHE A 153 -4.41 4.04 17.75
N PRO A 154 -5.05 4.95 18.48
CA PRO A 154 -6.21 5.67 17.98
C PRO A 154 -5.81 6.58 16.81
N LEU A 155 -6.55 6.50 15.71
CA LEU A 155 -6.32 7.31 14.50
C LEU A 155 -7.55 7.28 13.59
N ASP A 156 -7.58 8.19 12.61
CA ASP A 156 -8.75 8.42 11.78
C ASP A 156 -8.64 7.76 10.38
N GLY A 157 -7.45 7.36 9.96
CA GLY A 157 -7.24 6.76 8.65
C GLY A 157 -5.91 6.03 8.51
N ILE A 158 -5.87 5.08 7.59
CA ILE A 158 -4.72 4.20 7.33
C ILE A 158 -4.43 4.20 5.83
N PHE A 159 -3.20 4.54 5.45
CA PHE A 159 -2.69 4.48 4.08
C PHE A 159 -1.74 3.28 3.95
N VAL A 160 -2.15 2.28 3.18
CA VAL A 160 -1.37 1.04 2.99
C VAL A 160 -0.41 1.24 1.83
N GLN A 161 0.91 1.24 2.11
CA GLN A 161 1.99 1.54 1.17
C GLN A 161 3.08 0.44 1.18
N ILE A 162 2.64 -0.83 1.11
CA ILE A 162 3.52 -2.01 1.12
C ILE A 162 3.83 -2.57 -0.27
N GLY A 163 3.67 -1.73 -1.29
CA GLY A 163 4.00 -2.03 -2.67
C GLY A 163 2.85 -2.54 -3.50
N LEU A 164 3.19 -2.88 -4.74
CA LEU A 164 2.27 -3.37 -5.77
C LEU A 164 2.58 -4.82 -6.13
N ALA A 165 1.57 -5.54 -6.58
CA ALA A 165 1.70 -6.84 -7.23
C ALA A 165 1.33 -6.68 -8.71
N ALA A 166 2.23 -7.08 -9.61
CA ALA A 166 1.94 -7.07 -11.04
C ALA A 166 0.77 -8.03 -11.36
N ASN A 167 -0.12 -7.59 -12.23
CA ASN A 167 -1.20 -8.42 -12.74
C ASN A 167 -0.67 -9.22 -13.94
N SER A 168 -0.06 -10.37 -13.66
CA SER A 168 0.55 -11.24 -14.68
C SER A 168 0.21 -12.72 -14.45
#